data_e1cfe97ed26ec9083273d3b456a1bb6d
#
_entry.id   e1cfe97ed26ec9083273d3b456a1bb6d
#
_cell.length_a   1.000
_cell.length_b   1.000
_cell.length_c   1.000
_cell.angle_alpha   90.00
_cell.angle_beta   90.00
_cell.angle_gamma   90.00
#
_symmetry.space_group_name_H-M   'P 1'
#
loop_
_entity.id
_entity.type
_entity.pdbx_description
1 polymer ?
#
loop_
_entity_poly.entity_id
_entity_poly.type
_entity_poly.pdbx_seq_one_letter_code
_entity_poly.pdbx_strand_id
1 'polypeptide(L)'
;MPWADVADNVRLPLRLAGKDDPSAVAQALDRVGLKNFAQSYPRELSGGMKMRVSIARALVTEPQLILMDEPFAALDEITRFKLNNDLLAVWQALGRTVIFVTHSVFESVYLSQRIVVMTPRPGRVFTQIAIDGPYPRDERFRTSPEYAGFCREVADALGKAMRVGNVP
;
A
#
# COMPACT_ATOMS: atom_id res chain seq x y z
N MET A 1 -11.21 -2.76 -14.06
CA MET A 1 -12.08 -2.64 -15.27
C MET A 1 -13.52 -2.89 -14.80
N PRO A 2 -14.45 -1.94 -15.00
CA PRO A 2 -15.82 -2.06 -14.45
C PRO A 2 -16.67 -3.13 -15.14
N TRP A 3 -16.33 -3.51 -16.36
CA TRP A 3 -17.03 -4.50 -17.18
C TRP A 3 -16.55 -5.93 -17.01
N ALA A 4 -15.43 -6.16 -16.32
CA ALA A 4 -14.87 -7.47 -16.04
C ALA A 4 -15.13 -7.84 -14.57
N ASP A 5 -15.29 -9.11 -14.28
CA ASP A 5 -15.35 -9.59 -12.91
C ASP A 5 -14.01 -9.47 -12.18
N VAL A 6 -13.99 -9.82 -10.91
CA VAL A 6 -12.80 -9.72 -10.05
C VAL A 6 -11.68 -10.64 -10.55
N ALA A 7 -11.98 -11.86 -10.94
CA ALA A 7 -10.97 -12.80 -11.44
C ALA A 7 -10.32 -12.31 -12.73
N ASP A 8 -11.11 -11.80 -13.67
CA ASP A 8 -10.59 -11.23 -14.92
C ASP A 8 -9.81 -9.94 -14.71
N ASN A 9 -10.20 -9.11 -13.72
CA ASN A 9 -9.42 -7.95 -13.31
C ASN A 9 -8.04 -8.34 -12.78
N VAL A 10 -7.95 -9.38 -11.96
CA VAL A 10 -6.67 -9.88 -11.43
C VAL A 10 -5.85 -10.60 -12.50
N ARG A 11 -6.49 -11.32 -13.43
CA ARG A 11 -5.85 -12.04 -14.54
C ARG A 11 -5.19 -11.12 -15.57
N LEU A 12 -5.61 -9.86 -15.67
CA LEU A 12 -5.18 -8.95 -16.73
C LEU A 12 -3.66 -8.88 -16.94
N PRO A 13 -2.79 -8.73 -15.92
CA PRO A 13 -1.34 -8.68 -16.13
C PRO A 13 -0.78 -9.97 -16.74
N LEU A 14 -1.32 -11.13 -16.37
CA LEU A 14 -0.91 -12.42 -16.96
C LEU A 14 -1.28 -12.47 -18.45
N ARG A 15 -2.50 -12.08 -18.80
CA ARG A 15 -2.94 -12.03 -20.21
C ARG A 15 -2.09 -11.09 -21.05
N LEU A 16 -1.73 -9.91 -20.52
CA LEU A 16 -0.84 -8.97 -21.21
C LEU A 16 0.58 -9.53 -21.40
N ALA A 17 1.02 -10.42 -20.51
CA ALA A 17 2.28 -11.14 -20.61
C ALA A 17 2.19 -12.42 -21.47
N GLY A 18 1.06 -12.67 -22.15
CA GLY A 18 0.84 -13.88 -22.95
C GLY A 18 0.72 -15.17 -22.13
N LYS A 19 0.40 -15.05 -20.83
CA LYS A 19 0.24 -16.19 -19.90
C LYS A 19 -1.22 -16.34 -19.51
N ASP A 20 -1.63 -17.58 -19.26
CA ASP A 20 -2.91 -17.87 -18.63
C ASP A 20 -2.67 -18.86 -17.48
N ASP A 21 -2.88 -18.39 -16.24
CA ASP A 21 -2.69 -19.19 -15.04
C ASP A 21 -3.86 -18.92 -14.06
N PRO A 22 -4.95 -19.67 -14.17
CA PRO A 22 -6.09 -19.56 -13.26
C PRO A 22 -5.72 -19.85 -11.80
N SER A 23 -4.70 -20.71 -11.56
CA SER A 23 -4.23 -21.04 -10.21
C SER A 23 -3.58 -19.84 -9.55
N ALA A 24 -2.71 -19.10 -10.27
CA ALA A 24 -2.11 -17.88 -9.78
C ALA A 24 -3.16 -16.80 -9.44
N VAL A 25 -4.22 -16.68 -10.27
CA VAL A 25 -5.35 -15.78 -9.99
C VAL A 25 -6.06 -16.16 -8.70
N ALA A 26 -6.39 -17.46 -8.52
CA ALA A 26 -7.06 -17.95 -7.32
C ALA A 26 -6.21 -17.72 -6.05
N GLN A 27 -4.90 -17.96 -6.13
CA GLN A 27 -3.95 -17.71 -5.03
C GLN A 27 -3.85 -16.22 -4.71
N ALA A 28 -3.76 -15.35 -5.71
CA ALA A 28 -3.70 -13.90 -5.51
C ALA A 28 -4.97 -13.38 -4.80
N LEU A 29 -6.14 -13.89 -5.17
CA LEU A 29 -7.41 -13.55 -4.53
C LEU A 29 -7.51 -14.09 -3.10
N ASP A 30 -7.00 -15.29 -2.85
CA ASP A 30 -6.98 -15.90 -1.51
C ASP A 30 -6.10 -15.07 -0.56
N ARG A 31 -4.91 -14.64 -1.00
CA ARG A 31 -3.97 -13.79 -0.25
C ARG A 31 -4.57 -12.46 0.24
N VAL A 32 -5.54 -11.92 -0.50
CA VAL A 32 -6.24 -10.67 -0.12
C VAL A 32 -7.64 -10.92 0.47
N GLY A 33 -8.01 -12.17 0.73
CA GLY A 33 -9.29 -12.55 1.33
C GLY A 33 -10.49 -12.34 0.42
N LEU A 34 -10.32 -12.41 -0.90
CA LEU A 34 -11.38 -12.20 -1.89
C LEU A 34 -11.72 -13.45 -2.72
N LYS A 35 -11.31 -14.65 -2.28
CA LYS A 35 -11.56 -15.90 -2.99
C LYS A 35 -13.04 -16.09 -3.36
N ASN A 36 -13.97 -15.79 -2.44
CA ASN A 36 -15.42 -15.97 -2.64
C ASN A 36 -16.05 -14.88 -3.52
N PHE A 37 -15.29 -13.86 -3.92
CA PHE A 37 -15.76 -12.74 -4.73
C PHE A 37 -15.20 -12.77 -6.15
N ALA A 38 -14.61 -13.89 -6.58
CA ALA A 38 -13.94 -14.02 -7.88
C ALA A 38 -14.85 -13.66 -9.07
N GLN A 39 -16.15 -14.00 -8.99
CA GLN A 39 -17.15 -13.74 -10.04
C GLN A 39 -17.93 -12.44 -9.82
N SER A 40 -17.69 -11.71 -8.74
CA SER A 40 -18.34 -10.42 -8.48
C SER A 40 -17.79 -9.33 -9.41
N TYR A 41 -18.63 -8.35 -9.73
CA TYR A 41 -18.21 -7.17 -10.49
C TYR A 41 -17.78 -6.04 -9.56
N PRO A 42 -16.93 -5.11 -10.02
CA PRO A 42 -16.47 -3.98 -9.20
C PRO A 42 -17.58 -3.15 -8.57
N ARG A 43 -18.75 -3.04 -9.21
CA ARG A 43 -19.93 -2.32 -8.67
C ARG A 43 -20.51 -2.96 -7.41
N GLU A 44 -20.25 -4.27 -7.20
CA GLU A 44 -20.77 -5.06 -6.08
C GLU A 44 -19.81 -5.04 -4.88
N LEU A 45 -18.64 -4.40 -5.03
CA LEU A 45 -17.59 -4.37 -4.04
C LEU A 45 -17.56 -3.05 -3.28
N SER A 46 -17.22 -3.11 -1.98
CA SER A 46 -16.86 -1.92 -1.21
C SER A 46 -15.56 -1.27 -1.72
N GLY A 47 -15.27 -0.03 -1.31
CA GLY A 47 -14.02 0.65 -1.66
C GLY A 47 -12.77 -0.13 -1.23
N GLY A 48 -12.79 -0.67 -0.02
CA GLY A 48 -11.70 -1.51 0.49
C GLY A 48 -11.54 -2.82 -0.29
N MET A 49 -12.63 -3.48 -0.70
CA MET A 49 -12.56 -4.68 -1.55
C MET A 49 -11.98 -4.36 -2.93
N LYS A 50 -12.37 -3.23 -3.54
CA LYS A 50 -11.78 -2.77 -4.82
C LYS A 50 -10.27 -2.56 -4.70
N MET A 51 -9.81 -2.00 -3.57
CA MET A 51 -8.39 -1.83 -3.31
C MET A 51 -7.67 -3.18 -3.18
N ARG A 52 -8.24 -4.15 -2.45
CA ARG A 52 -7.69 -5.52 -2.36
C ARG A 52 -7.62 -6.21 -3.72
N VAL A 53 -8.60 -6.01 -4.62
CA VAL A 53 -8.52 -6.47 -6.03
C VAL A 53 -7.32 -5.84 -6.74
N SER A 54 -7.05 -4.55 -6.54
CA SER A 54 -5.90 -3.87 -7.13
C SER A 54 -4.58 -4.42 -6.61
N ILE A 55 -4.50 -4.73 -5.31
CA ILE A 55 -3.33 -5.40 -4.71
C ILE A 55 -3.16 -6.80 -5.30
N ALA A 56 -4.21 -7.63 -5.36
CA ALA A 56 -4.15 -8.96 -5.96
C ALA A 56 -3.68 -8.92 -7.41
N ARG A 57 -4.17 -7.95 -8.19
CA ARG A 57 -3.74 -7.72 -9.57
C ARG A 57 -2.26 -7.36 -9.68
N ALA A 58 -1.71 -6.60 -8.74
CA ALA A 58 -0.29 -6.29 -8.70
C ALA A 58 0.56 -7.51 -8.30
N LEU A 59 0.02 -8.41 -7.48
CA LEU A 59 0.71 -9.58 -6.94
C LEU A 59 0.68 -10.80 -7.86
N VAL A 60 -0.28 -10.90 -8.79
CA VAL A 60 -0.52 -12.12 -9.59
C VAL A 60 0.67 -12.53 -10.47
N THR A 61 1.55 -11.58 -10.82
CA THR A 61 2.77 -11.83 -11.59
C THR A 61 3.99 -12.11 -10.70
N GLU A 62 3.81 -12.19 -9.39
CA GLU A 62 4.86 -12.41 -8.38
C GLU A 62 6.06 -11.45 -8.53
N PRO A 63 5.85 -10.14 -8.58
CA PRO A 63 6.92 -9.17 -8.79
C PRO A 63 7.88 -9.13 -7.61
N GLN A 64 9.16 -8.80 -7.88
CA GLN A 64 10.16 -8.55 -6.83
C GLN A 64 9.99 -7.17 -6.17
N LEU A 65 9.46 -6.20 -6.93
CA LEU A 65 9.21 -4.83 -6.50
C LEU A 65 7.76 -4.46 -6.79
N ILE A 66 7.09 -3.90 -5.80
CA ILE A 66 5.72 -3.40 -5.90
C ILE A 66 5.74 -1.89 -5.69
N LEU A 67 5.13 -1.15 -6.61
CA LEU A 67 4.97 0.29 -6.53
C LEU A 67 3.51 0.61 -6.23
N MET A 68 3.27 1.40 -5.20
CA MET A 68 1.94 1.85 -4.79
C MET A 68 1.95 3.37 -4.66
N ASP A 69 1.09 4.03 -5.43
CA ASP A 69 0.95 5.48 -5.43
C ASP A 69 -0.41 5.87 -4.83
N GLU A 70 -0.38 6.41 -3.64
CA GLU A 70 -1.53 6.84 -2.84
C GLU A 70 -2.71 5.83 -2.81
N PRO A 71 -2.47 4.53 -2.56
CA PRO A 71 -3.48 3.50 -2.79
C PRO A 71 -4.71 3.67 -1.89
N PHE A 72 -4.58 4.33 -0.74
CA PHE A 72 -5.65 4.46 0.26
C PHE A 72 -6.27 5.85 0.32
N ALA A 73 -5.90 6.79 -0.58
CA ALA A 73 -6.33 8.19 -0.52
C ALA A 73 -7.86 8.38 -0.53
N ALA A 74 -8.58 7.53 -1.28
CA ALA A 74 -10.05 7.64 -1.43
C ALA A 74 -10.86 6.87 -0.38
N LEU A 75 -10.22 6.37 0.69
CA LEU A 75 -10.86 5.52 1.69
C LEU A 75 -11.08 6.27 3.01
N ASP A 76 -12.15 5.89 3.73
CA ASP A 76 -12.37 6.32 5.10
C ASP A 76 -11.29 5.78 6.05
N GLU A 77 -11.14 6.43 7.21
CA GLU A 77 -10.07 6.14 8.16
C GLU A 77 -10.11 4.71 8.70
N ILE A 78 -11.30 4.18 9.02
CA ILE A 78 -11.47 2.83 9.57
C ILE A 78 -11.08 1.78 8.52
N THR A 79 -11.54 1.95 7.28
CA THR A 79 -11.19 1.07 6.16
C THR A 79 -9.69 1.13 5.88
N ARG A 80 -9.09 2.31 5.93
CA ARG A 80 -7.65 2.53 5.75
C ARG A 80 -6.83 1.80 6.81
N PHE A 81 -7.22 1.84 8.07
CA PHE A 81 -6.53 1.12 9.14
C PHE A 81 -6.55 -0.39 8.94
N LYS A 82 -7.69 -0.94 8.53
CA LYS A 82 -7.79 -2.37 8.22
C LYS A 82 -6.89 -2.76 7.05
N LEU A 83 -6.90 -1.96 5.98
CA LEU A 83 -6.07 -2.23 4.80
C LEU A 83 -4.57 -2.08 5.06
N ASN A 84 -4.16 -1.17 5.94
CA ASN A 84 -2.78 -1.09 6.39
C ASN A 84 -2.33 -2.39 7.07
N ASN A 85 -3.16 -2.95 7.94
CA ASN A 85 -2.87 -4.24 8.60
C ASN A 85 -2.83 -5.40 7.59
N ASP A 86 -3.81 -5.45 6.67
CA ASP A 86 -3.86 -6.46 5.61
C ASP A 86 -2.63 -6.38 4.70
N LEU A 87 -2.21 -5.16 4.32
CA LEU A 87 -1.03 -4.95 3.48
C LEU A 87 0.25 -5.41 4.18
N LEU A 88 0.40 -5.12 5.49
CA LEU A 88 1.54 -5.62 6.28
C LEU A 88 1.56 -7.14 6.34
N ALA A 89 0.42 -7.79 6.56
CA ALA A 89 0.33 -9.25 6.60
C ALA A 89 0.71 -9.88 5.24
N VAL A 90 0.21 -9.33 4.15
CA VAL A 90 0.56 -9.77 2.78
C VAL A 90 2.05 -9.54 2.50
N TRP A 91 2.59 -8.38 2.87
CA TRP A 91 4.00 -8.06 2.69
C TRP A 91 4.92 -9.03 3.45
N GLN A 92 4.61 -9.32 4.72
CA GLN A 92 5.37 -10.27 5.54
C GLN A 92 5.38 -11.67 4.94
N ALA A 93 4.22 -12.14 4.44
CA ALA A 93 4.11 -13.46 3.82
C ALA A 93 4.91 -13.57 2.51
N LEU A 94 5.07 -12.48 1.78
CA LEU A 94 5.71 -12.47 0.46
C LEU A 94 7.21 -12.13 0.50
N GLY A 95 7.69 -11.38 1.50
CA GLY A 95 9.08 -10.93 1.60
C GLY A 95 9.55 -10.07 0.41
N ARG A 96 8.63 -9.30 -0.20
CA ARG A 96 8.93 -8.48 -1.38
C ARG A 96 9.27 -7.05 -1.00
N THR A 97 9.96 -6.35 -1.89
CA THR A 97 10.18 -4.90 -1.73
C THR A 97 8.94 -4.13 -2.16
N VAL A 98 8.49 -3.21 -1.32
CA VAL A 98 7.37 -2.31 -1.62
C VAL A 98 7.84 -0.87 -1.52
N ILE A 99 7.56 -0.06 -2.54
CA ILE A 99 7.65 1.39 -2.50
C ILE A 99 6.22 1.93 -2.42
N PHE A 100 5.93 2.59 -1.32
CA PHE A 100 4.60 3.10 -1.00
C PHE A 100 4.64 4.63 -0.94
N VAL A 101 3.96 5.29 -1.88
CA VAL A 101 3.83 6.75 -1.90
C VAL A 101 2.55 7.13 -1.17
N THR A 102 2.66 8.03 -0.21
CA THR A 102 1.53 8.58 0.55
C THR A 102 1.84 9.99 1.04
N HIS A 103 0.81 10.80 1.20
CA HIS A 103 0.88 12.08 1.90
C HIS A 103 0.54 11.96 3.40
N SER A 104 0.18 10.77 3.86
CA SER A 104 -0.15 10.51 5.26
C SER A 104 1.10 10.14 6.06
N VAL A 105 1.49 10.99 7.00
CA VAL A 105 2.56 10.72 7.96
C VAL A 105 2.27 9.42 8.73
N PHE A 106 1.03 9.24 9.15
CA PHE A 106 0.63 8.06 9.94
C PHE A 106 0.78 6.75 9.15
N GLU A 107 0.39 6.73 7.87
CA GLU A 107 0.59 5.56 7.01
C GLU A 107 2.08 5.28 6.80
N SER A 108 2.85 6.32 6.47
CA SER A 108 4.27 6.16 6.20
C SER A 108 5.01 5.56 7.39
N VAL A 109 4.75 6.02 8.60
CA VAL A 109 5.35 5.47 9.83
C VAL A 109 4.85 4.06 10.10
N TYR A 110 3.55 3.78 9.90
CA TYR A 110 2.98 2.48 10.22
C TYR A 110 3.45 1.38 9.26
N LEU A 111 3.59 1.68 7.97
CA LEU A 111 3.88 0.69 6.94
C LEU A 111 5.37 0.50 6.68
N SER A 112 6.20 1.53 6.88
CA SER A 112 7.56 1.54 6.34
C SER A 112 8.64 1.23 7.37
N GLN A 113 9.73 0.63 6.93
CA GLN A 113 10.99 0.52 7.67
C GLN A 113 11.89 1.74 7.40
N ARG A 114 11.68 2.42 6.27
CA ARG A 114 12.41 3.60 5.86
C ARG A 114 11.48 4.56 5.13
N ILE A 115 11.52 5.81 5.52
CA ILE A 115 10.75 6.88 4.90
C ILE A 115 11.71 7.81 4.17
N VAL A 116 11.39 8.14 2.92
CA VAL A 116 12.07 9.14 2.12
C VAL A 116 11.18 10.36 2.04
N VAL A 117 11.61 11.47 2.66
CA VAL A 117 10.93 12.77 2.56
C VAL A 117 11.45 13.51 1.35
N MET A 118 10.56 14.03 0.53
CA MET A 118 10.90 14.75 -0.70
C MET A 118 10.48 16.22 -0.62
N THR A 119 11.25 17.09 -1.29
CA THR A 119 10.86 18.49 -1.49
C THR A 119 9.74 18.60 -2.53
N PRO A 120 8.98 19.74 -2.54
CA PRO A 120 8.13 20.10 -3.67
C PRO A 120 8.95 20.27 -4.96
N ARG A 121 8.37 20.88 -5.98
CA ARG A 121 9.04 21.05 -7.30
C ARG A 121 10.30 21.89 -7.24
N PRO A 122 11.43 21.41 -7.82
CA PRO A 122 11.64 20.06 -8.33
C PRO A 122 11.74 19.04 -7.19
N GLY A 123 11.11 17.86 -7.34
CA GLY A 123 11.15 16.80 -6.35
C GLY A 123 12.57 16.26 -6.13
N ARG A 124 13.13 16.51 -4.94
CA ARG A 124 14.45 16.02 -4.52
C ARG A 124 14.33 15.32 -3.18
N VAL A 125 15.19 14.34 -2.93
CA VAL A 125 15.28 13.72 -1.61
C VAL A 125 15.77 14.78 -0.62
N PHE A 126 14.95 15.09 0.38
CA PHE A 126 15.28 15.99 1.47
C PHE A 126 16.01 15.24 2.59
N THR A 127 15.44 14.15 3.05
CA THR A 127 16.05 13.29 4.09
C THR A 127 15.48 11.87 4.03
N GLN A 128 16.15 10.95 4.73
CA GLN A 128 15.68 9.59 4.95
C GLN A 128 15.61 9.35 6.46
N ILE A 129 14.52 8.72 6.90
CA ILE A 129 14.24 8.39 8.31
C ILE A 129 14.05 6.89 8.41
N ALA A 130 14.84 6.23 9.24
CA ALA A 130 14.64 4.83 9.61
C ALA A 130 13.55 4.73 10.68
N ILE A 131 12.67 3.74 10.55
CA ILE A 131 11.62 3.47 11.52
C ILE A 131 11.95 2.12 12.19
N ASP A 132 12.72 2.17 13.25
CA ASP A 132 13.20 1.01 14.00
C ASP A 132 12.15 0.50 15.00
N GLY A 133 10.92 0.33 14.55
CA GLY A 133 9.81 -0.18 15.34
C GLY A 133 9.64 -1.72 15.19
N PRO A 134 8.86 -2.34 16.09
CA PRO A 134 8.62 -3.77 16.04
C PRO A 134 7.91 -4.21 14.76
N TYR A 135 8.13 -5.47 14.34
CA TYR A 135 7.36 -6.17 13.33
C TYR A 135 6.95 -7.55 13.86
N PRO A 136 5.71 -7.98 13.63
CA PRO A 136 4.63 -7.25 12.97
C PRO A 136 4.15 -6.04 13.78
N ARG A 137 3.77 -4.98 13.09
CA ARG A 137 3.13 -3.81 13.71
C ARG A 137 1.66 -4.10 13.93
N ASP A 138 1.18 -3.81 15.11
CA ASP A 138 -0.20 -4.02 15.54
C ASP A 138 -0.84 -2.71 16.05
N GLU A 139 -2.05 -2.80 16.57
CA GLU A 139 -2.76 -1.65 17.14
C GLU A 139 -2.04 -1.06 18.35
N ARG A 140 -1.29 -1.86 19.12
CA ARG A 140 -0.52 -1.38 20.28
C ARG A 140 0.63 -0.48 19.82
N PHE A 141 1.31 -0.85 18.74
CA PHE A 141 2.33 0.03 18.16
C PHE A 141 1.71 1.36 17.73
N ARG A 142 0.55 1.34 17.07
CA ARG A 142 -0.15 2.56 16.60
C ARG A 142 -0.50 3.53 17.73
N THR A 143 -0.75 3.03 18.93
CA THR A 143 -1.10 3.84 20.12
C THR A 143 0.09 4.10 21.03
N SER A 144 1.29 3.67 20.66
CA SER A 144 2.48 3.79 21.48
C SER A 144 3.09 5.21 21.43
N PRO A 145 3.79 5.64 22.51
CA PRO A 145 4.56 6.87 22.51
C PRO A 145 5.68 6.89 21.45
N GLU A 146 6.24 5.71 21.15
CA GLU A 146 7.27 5.52 20.15
C GLU A 146 6.76 5.86 18.73
N TYR A 147 5.59 5.31 18.36
CA TYR A 147 4.93 5.65 17.10
C TYR A 147 4.63 7.15 16.99
N ALA A 148 4.12 7.77 18.06
CA ALA A 148 3.88 9.21 18.10
C ALA A 148 5.17 10.02 17.93
N GLY A 149 6.29 9.53 18.47
CA GLY A 149 7.62 10.10 18.30
C GLY A 149 8.06 10.09 16.83
N PHE A 150 7.97 8.95 16.15
CA PHE A 150 8.27 8.84 14.72
C PHE A 150 7.36 9.72 13.85
N CYS A 151 6.06 9.76 14.15
CA CYS A 151 5.13 10.63 13.42
C CYS A 151 5.50 12.10 13.54
N ARG A 152 5.94 12.55 14.72
CA ARG A 152 6.43 13.93 14.94
C ARG A 152 7.68 14.20 14.13
N GLU A 153 8.66 13.30 14.17
CA GLU A 153 9.92 13.44 13.42
C GLU A 153 9.66 13.58 11.91
N VAL A 154 8.81 12.71 11.36
CA VAL A 154 8.44 12.74 9.93
C VAL A 154 7.68 14.02 9.60
N ALA A 155 6.74 14.45 10.44
CA ALA A 155 5.98 15.69 10.23
C ALA A 155 6.90 16.93 10.24
N ASP A 156 7.87 16.99 11.17
CA ASP A 156 8.85 18.07 11.24
C ASP A 156 9.75 18.10 9.99
N ALA A 157 10.20 16.93 9.54
CA ALA A 157 11.01 16.82 8.32
C ALA A 157 10.22 17.27 7.09
N LEU A 158 8.96 16.84 6.97
CA LEU A 158 8.08 17.25 5.88
C LEU A 158 7.83 18.77 5.90
N GLY A 159 7.57 19.35 7.08
CA GLY A 159 7.42 20.81 7.24
C GLY A 159 8.66 21.60 6.81
N LYS A 160 9.86 21.07 7.09
CA LYS A 160 11.14 21.68 6.64
C LYS A 160 11.31 21.54 5.11
N ALA A 161 11.02 20.36 4.56
CA ALA A 161 11.11 20.11 3.12
C ALA A 161 10.21 21.04 2.30
N MET A 162 8.98 21.29 2.77
CA MET A 162 8.03 22.19 2.13
C MET A 162 8.51 23.65 2.09
N ARG A 163 9.25 24.09 3.08
CA ARG A 163 9.82 25.46 3.12
C ARG A 163 10.98 25.64 2.14
N VAL A 164 11.81 24.63 1.95
CA VAL A 164 12.93 24.67 1.00
C VAL A 164 12.44 24.77 -0.45
N GLY A 165 11.31 24.14 -0.79
CA GLY A 165 10.74 24.19 -2.14
C GLY A 165 10.02 25.49 -2.48
N ASN A 166 9.74 26.36 -1.51
CA ASN A 166 9.03 27.64 -1.68
C ASN A 166 9.99 28.85 -1.75
N VAL A 167 11.27 28.64 -1.93
CA VAL A 167 12.21 29.75 -2.21
C VAL A 167 12.08 30.10 -3.70
N PRO A 168 11.70 31.36 -4.04
CA PRO A 168 11.48 31.81 -5.41
C PRO A 168 12.76 31.77 -6.25
#